data_74fda855025f4fb348aed5533564ef53
#
_entry.id   74fda855025f4fb348aed5533564ef53
#
_cell.length_a   1.000
_cell.length_b   1.000
_cell.length_c   1.000
_cell.angle_alpha   90.00
_cell.angle_beta   90.00
_cell.angle_gamma   90.00
#
_symmetry.space_group_name_H-M   'P 1'
#
loop_
_entity.id
_entity.type
_entity.pdbx_description
1 polymer ?
#
loop_
_entity_poly.entity_id
_entity_poly.type
_entity_poly.pdbx_seq_one_letter_code
_entity_poly.pdbx_strand_id
1 'polypeptide(L)'
;MHADVDWVRELCLSFPGATEKVTWGHDLTFRINEKIFAVTVLEPAKVWLSFKCSAENFADLTERAGIIPAPYMARNQWVALETKEALPREELAGLLRDSYEQVFRKLPKKIQEALSQASPPRTKRKSVNRIAHKTSRSPRT
;
A
#
# COMPACT_ATOMS: atom_id res chain seq x y z
N MET A 1 -17.12 -7.88 -5.11
CA MET A 1 -16.29 -7.11 -4.16
C MET A 1 -16.98 -5.82 -3.78
N HIS A 2 -16.77 -5.33 -2.59
CA HIS A 2 -17.30 -4.05 -2.17
C HIS A 2 -16.60 -2.91 -2.89
N ALA A 3 -17.32 -1.79 -3.07
CA ALA A 3 -16.74 -0.61 -3.68
C ALA A 3 -15.50 -0.13 -2.93
N ASP A 4 -15.50 -0.26 -1.59
CA ASP A 4 -14.34 0.16 -0.80
C ASP A 4 -13.14 -0.74 -1.06
N VAL A 5 -13.37 -2.04 -1.19
CA VAL A 5 -12.29 -2.97 -1.52
C VAL A 5 -11.74 -2.68 -2.91
N ASP A 6 -12.63 -2.38 -3.87
CA ASP A 6 -12.21 -2.03 -5.22
C ASP A 6 -11.35 -0.78 -5.23
N TRP A 7 -11.73 0.22 -4.43
CA TRP A 7 -10.98 1.47 -4.33
C TRP A 7 -9.59 1.23 -3.74
N VAL A 8 -9.52 0.45 -2.66
CA VAL A 8 -8.24 0.11 -2.04
C VAL A 8 -7.35 -0.63 -3.05
N ARG A 9 -7.94 -1.55 -3.78
CA ARG A 9 -7.21 -2.34 -4.77
C ARG A 9 -6.62 -1.45 -5.85
N GLU A 10 -7.43 -0.54 -6.40
CA GLU A 10 -6.95 0.39 -7.42
C GLU A 10 -5.81 1.25 -6.90
N LEU A 11 -5.99 1.78 -5.69
CA LEU A 11 -4.97 2.64 -5.12
C LEU A 11 -3.66 1.89 -4.89
N CYS A 12 -3.72 0.73 -4.25
CA CYS A 12 -2.51 -0.01 -3.92
C CYS A 12 -1.78 -0.48 -5.18
N LEU A 13 -2.52 -0.89 -6.20
CA LEU A 13 -1.88 -1.33 -7.43
C LEU A 13 -1.32 -0.18 -8.25
N SER A 14 -1.68 1.06 -7.92
CA SER A 14 -1.12 2.21 -8.61
C SER A 14 0.30 2.55 -8.11
N PHE A 15 0.70 2.02 -6.96
CA PHE A 15 2.05 2.27 -6.45
C PHE A 15 3.09 1.51 -7.28
N PRO A 16 4.24 2.13 -7.55
CA PRO A 16 5.25 1.49 -8.42
C PRO A 16 5.67 0.11 -7.91
N GLY A 17 5.59 -0.87 -8.78
CA GLY A 17 6.01 -2.24 -8.47
C GLY A 17 5.06 -3.04 -7.61
N ALA A 18 3.92 -2.45 -7.22
CA ALA A 18 2.98 -3.15 -6.36
C ALA A 18 2.25 -4.26 -7.11
N THR A 19 2.06 -5.38 -6.44
CA THR A 19 1.34 -6.53 -6.97
C THR A 19 0.32 -6.98 -5.95
N GLU A 20 -0.55 -7.89 -6.34
CA GLU A 20 -1.55 -8.45 -5.43
C GLU A 20 -1.52 -9.97 -5.50
N LYS A 21 -1.96 -10.58 -4.41
CA LYS A 21 -1.99 -12.04 -4.34
C LYS A 21 -3.07 -12.47 -3.35
N VAL A 22 -3.91 -13.42 -3.75
CA VAL A 22 -4.86 -14.03 -2.81
C VAL A 22 -4.07 -14.96 -1.90
N THR A 23 -4.24 -14.78 -0.60
CA THR A 23 -3.48 -15.52 0.41
C THR A 23 -4.46 -16.05 1.43
N TRP A 24 -4.16 -17.23 1.99
CA TRP A 24 -5.00 -17.88 3.01
C TRP A 24 -6.44 -18.11 2.52
N GLY A 25 -6.63 -18.15 1.19
CA GLY A 25 -7.91 -18.48 0.58
C GLY A 25 -8.91 -17.33 0.47
N HIS A 26 -8.83 -16.32 1.33
CA HIS A 26 -9.82 -15.26 1.33
C HIS A 26 -9.26 -13.86 1.58
N ASP A 27 -7.95 -13.72 1.73
CA ASP A 27 -7.32 -12.42 1.92
C ASP A 27 -6.62 -12.00 0.64
N LEU A 28 -6.76 -10.71 0.31
CA LEU A 28 -6.06 -10.14 -0.83
C LEU A 28 -4.91 -9.31 -0.29
N THR A 29 -3.67 -9.76 -0.54
CA THR A 29 -2.49 -9.07 -0.03
C THR A 29 -1.87 -8.22 -1.13
N PHE A 30 -1.44 -7.02 -0.76
CA PHE A 30 -0.74 -6.11 -1.65
C PHE A 30 0.72 -6.09 -1.26
N ARG A 31 1.60 -6.28 -2.24
CA ARG A 31 3.00 -6.53 -2.00
C ARG A 31 3.89 -5.67 -2.89
N ILE A 32 5.09 -5.43 -2.40
CA ILE A 32 6.15 -4.87 -3.22
C ILE A 32 7.37 -5.76 -2.98
N ASN A 33 7.90 -6.30 -4.08
CA ASN A 33 9.04 -7.25 -4.02
C ASN A 33 8.76 -8.36 -2.99
N GLU A 34 7.55 -8.94 -3.04
CA GLU A 34 7.10 -10.02 -2.17
C GLU A 34 6.88 -9.63 -0.72
N LYS A 35 7.06 -8.36 -0.36
CA LYS A 35 6.80 -7.89 1.00
C LYS A 35 5.42 -7.28 1.08
N ILE A 36 4.61 -7.76 2.01
CA ILE A 36 3.22 -7.31 2.15
C ILE A 36 3.18 -5.93 2.82
N PHE A 37 2.42 -4.99 2.23
CA PHE A 37 2.23 -3.69 2.87
C PHE A 37 0.77 -3.41 3.22
N ALA A 38 -0.18 -4.18 2.69
CA ALA A 38 -1.59 -4.01 3.04
C ALA A 38 -2.32 -5.31 2.74
N VAL A 39 -3.41 -5.55 3.49
CA VAL A 39 -4.24 -6.75 3.32
C VAL A 39 -5.69 -6.31 3.38
N THR A 40 -6.49 -6.73 2.42
CA THR A 40 -7.93 -6.54 2.49
C THR A 40 -8.62 -7.89 2.35
N VAL A 41 -9.90 -7.98 2.73
CA VAL A 41 -10.60 -9.25 2.74
C VAL A 41 -11.50 -9.36 1.52
N LEU A 42 -11.66 -10.57 1.04
CA LEU A 42 -12.56 -10.87 -0.07
C LEU A 42 -13.93 -11.34 0.41
N GLU A 43 -14.05 -11.61 1.70
CA GLU A 43 -15.29 -12.04 2.33
C GLU A 43 -15.49 -11.26 3.63
N PRO A 44 -16.72 -11.11 4.11
CA PRO A 44 -16.96 -10.39 5.36
C PRO A 44 -16.15 -11.00 6.52
N ALA A 45 -15.56 -10.12 7.33
CA ALA A 45 -14.73 -10.53 8.45
C ALA A 45 -14.77 -9.44 9.51
N LYS A 46 -14.18 -9.72 10.68
CA LYS A 46 -14.16 -8.75 11.76
C LYS A 46 -13.45 -7.46 11.35
N VAL A 47 -12.38 -7.59 10.58
CA VAL A 47 -11.68 -6.43 10.03
C VAL A 47 -11.65 -6.56 8.52
N TRP A 48 -11.67 -5.42 7.81
CA TRP A 48 -11.72 -5.48 6.35
C TRP A 48 -10.43 -5.00 5.69
N LEU A 49 -9.57 -4.30 6.43
CA LEU A 49 -8.34 -3.75 5.86
C LEU A 49 -7.30 -3.67 6.97
N SER A 50 -6.08 -4.09 6.67
CA SER A 50 -4.94 -3.98 7.59
C SER A 50 -3.77 -3.39 6.83
N PHE A 51 -2.96 -2.57 7.52
CA PHE A 51 -1.77 -1.99 6.90
C PHE A 51 -0.76 -1.61 7.98
N LYS A 52 0.49 -1.46 7.56
CA LYS A 52 1.57 -1.10 8.45
C LYS A 52 1.63 0.42 8.62
N CYS A 53 1.99 0.89 9.80
CA CYS A 53 2.16 2.32 10.01
C CYS A 53 3.34 2.59 10.94
N SER A 54 3.67 3.86 11.12
CA SER A 54 4.73 4.24 12.05
C SER A 54 4.26 4.03 13.48
N ALA A 55 5.21 4.00 14.42
CA ALA A 55 4.86 3.86 15.84
C ALA A 55 3.95 5.00 16.28
N GLU A 56 4.22 6.19 15.78
CA GLU A 56 3.43 7.38 16.08
C GLU A 56 1.98 7.24 15.60
N ASN A 57 1.85 6.84 14.34
CA ASN A 57 0.51 6.67 13.77
C ASN A 57 -0.21 5.49 14.40
N PHE A 58 0.52 4.43 14.75
CA PHE A 58 -0.06 3.29 15.40
C PHE A 58 -0.73 3.71 16.72
N ALA A 59 -0.03 4.49 17.53
CA ALA A 59 -0.56 4.95 18.80
C ALA A 59 -1.80 5.82 18.61
N ASP A 60 -1.74 6.73 17.65
CA ASP A 60 -2.87 7.63 17.36
C ASP A 60 -4.07 6.87 16.82
N LEU A 61 -3.83 6.03 15.84
CA LEU A 61 -4.92 5.34 15.14
C LEU A 61 -5.64 4.34 16.05
N THR A 62 -4.92 3.64 16.89
CA THR A 62 -5.56 2.62 17.73
C THR A 62 -6.39 3.21 18.85
N GLU A 63 -6.35 4.54 19.03
CA GLU A 63 -7.25 5.22 19.95
C GLU A 63 -8.56 5.63 19.30
N ARG A 64 -8.65 5.52 17.98
CA ARG A 64 -9.87 5.91 17.26
C ARG A 64 -10.84 4.74 17.19
N ALA A 65 -12.15 5.07 17.25
CA ALA A 65 -13.18 4.04 17.15
C ALA A 65 -13.07 3.31 15.81
N GLY A 66 -13.18 1.99 15.84
CA GLY A 66 -13.15 1.18 14.63
C GLY A 66 -11.77 0.81 14.14
N ILE A 67 -10.72 1.19 14.86
CA ILE A 67 -9.35 0.84 14.48
C ILE A 67 -8.70 0.13 15.65
N ILE A 68 -8.18 -1.07 15.37
CA ILE A 68 -7.56 -1.90 16.40
C ILE A 68 -6.16 -2.33 15.96
N PRO A 69 -5.31 -2.74 16.91
CA PRO A 69 -4.06 -3.38 16.51
C PRO A 69 -4.38 -4.63 15.68
N ALA A 70 -3.68 -4.83 14.58
CA ALA A 70 -3.98 -5.95 13.70
C ALA A 70 -3.70 -7.27 14.42
N PRO A 71 -4.62 -8.23 14.38
CA PRO A 71 -4.37 -9.53 15.00
C PRO A 71 -3.08 -10.15 14.44
N TYR A 72 -2.25 -10.67 15.34
CA TYR A 72 -0.99 -11.35 15.03
C TYR A 72 0.10 -10.46 14.45
N MET A 73 -0.19 -9.17 14.16
CA MET A 73 0.76 -8.29 13.51
C MET A 73 0.97 -6.98 14.27
N ALA A 74 0.42 -6.87 15.46
CA ALA A 74 0.46 -5.60 16.21
C ALA A 74 1.88 -5.18 16.57
N ARG A 75 2.78 -6.15 16.85
CA ARG A 75 4.13 -5.81 17.27
C ARG A 75 4.92 -5.10 16.17
N ASN A 76 4.49 -5.22 14.93
CA ASN A 76 5.13 -4.55 13.80
C ASN A 76 4.38 -3.29 13.40
N GLN A 77 3.57 -2.76 14.31
CA GLN A 77 2.76 -1.55 14.09
C GLN A 77 1.78 -1.67 12.93
N TRP A 78 1.16 -2.84 12.83
CA TRP A 78 0.05 -3.00 11.89
C TRP A 78 -1.25 -2.70 12.60
N VAL A 79 -2.14 -1.98 11.91
CA VAL A 79 -3.49 -1.69 12.41
C VAL A 79 -4.50 -2.34 11.49
N ALA A 80 -5.71 -2.53 12.02
CA ALA A 80 -6.80 -3.12 11.26
C ALA A 80 -8.05 -2.28 11.46
N LEU A 81 -8.82 -2.12 10.38
CA LEU A 81 -10.05 -1.34 10.41
C LEU A 81 -11.24 -2.28 10.52
N GLU A 82 -12.10 -2.01 11.50
CA GLU A 82 -13.30 -2.82 11.72
C GLU A 82 -14.46 -2.33 10.86
N THR A 83 -14.50 -1.04 10.54
CA THR A 83 -15.58 -0.47 9.74
C THR A 83 -15.04 0.36 8.60
N LYS A 84 -15.87 0.52 7.56
CA LYS A 84 -15.50 1.33 6.41
C LYS A 84 -15.42 2.80 6.74
N GLU A 85 -16.13 3.22 7.79
CA GLU A 85 -16.21 4.62 8.21
C GLU A 85 -15.10 5.02 9.17
N ALA A 86 -14.25 4.07 9.60
CA ALA A 86 -13.22 4.35 10.58
C ALA A 86 -12.26 5.45 10.13
N LEU A 87 -12.01 5.55 8.82
CA LEU A 87 -11.13 6.58 8.27
C LEU A 87 -11.72 7.14 6.99
N PRO A 88 -11.66 8.48 6.80
CA PRO A 88 -12.02 9.06 5.51
C PRO A 88 -11.07 8.56 4.43
N ARG A 89 -11.55 8.47 3.19
CA ARG A 89 -10.73 7.95 2.09
C ARG A 89 -9.45 8.75 1.87
N GLU A 90 -9.53 10.06 2.05
CA GLU A 90 -8.37 10.93 1.85
C GLU A 90 -7.26 10.59 2.84
N GLU A 91 -7.63 10.44 4.11
CA GLU A 91 -6.65 10.07 5.13
C GLU A 91 -6.15 8.66 4.92
N LEU A 92 -7.05 7.75 4.59
CA LEU A 92 -6.68 6.36 4.34
C LEU A 92 -5.70 6.23 3.16
N ALA A 93 -5.92 7.01 2.11
CA ALA A 93 -5.02 6.98 0.96
C ALA A 93 -3.59 7.34 1.38
N GLY A 94 -3.44 8.37 2.21
CA GLY A 94 -2.13 8.77 2.70
C GLY A 94 -1.48 7.71 3.56
N LEU A 95 -2.28 7.04 4.39
CA LEU A 95 -1.76 5.99 5.27
C LEU A 95 -1.34 4.74 4.48
N LEU A 96 -2.09 4.41 3.43
CA LEU A 96 -1.71 3.28 2.60
C LEU A 96 -0.43 3.56 1.82
N ARG A 97 -0.27 4.79 1.33
CA ARG A 97 0.97 5.20 0.67
C ARG A 97 2.14 5.14 1.66
N ASP A 98 1.92 5.60 2.89
CA ASP A 98 2.93 5.53 3.94
C ASP A 98 3.36 4.09 4.21
N SER A 99 2.39 3.19 4.26
CA SER A 99 2.66 1.77 4.48
C SER A 99 3.54 1.22 3.36
N TYR A 100 3.16 1.54 2.11
CA TYR A 100 3.94 1.14 0.95
C TYR A 100 5.38 1.69 1.05
N GLU A 101 5.51 2.96 1.40
CA GLU A 101 6.83 3.60 1.45
C GLU A 101 7.71 3.03 2.54
N GLN A 102 7.13 2.66 3.69
CA GLN A 102 7.90 2.05 4.75
C GLN A 102 8.50 0.71 4.30
N VAL A 103 7.72 -0.09 3.60
CA VAL A 103 8.22 -1.36 3.10
C VAL A 103 9.23 -1.13 1.99
N PHE A 104 8.94 -0.18 1.09
CA PHE A 104 9.84 0.17 -0.01
C PHE A 104 11.22 0.56 0.48
N ARG A 105 11.27 1.41 1.53
CA ARG A 105 12.55 1.90 2.03
C ARG A 105 13.43 0.81 2.64
N LYS A 106 12.84 -0.30 3.04
CA LYS A 106 13.58 -1.42 3.61
C LYS A 106 14.09 -2.39 2.56
N LEU A 107 13.74 -2.20 1.30
CA LEU A 107 14.25 -3.05 0.24
C LEU A 107 15.70 -2.71 -0.06
N PRO A 108 16.48 -3.66 -0.61
CA PRO A 108 17.85 -3.34 -1.05
C PRO A 108 17.85 -2.16 -2.00
N LYS A 109 18.86 -1.33 -1.90
CA LYS A 109 18.98 -0.11 -2.70
C LYS A 109 18.81 -0.40 -4.19
N LYS A 110 19.42 -1.47 -4.65
CA LYS A 110 19.35 -1.86 -6.05
C LYS A 110 17.92 -2.12 -6.48
N ILE A 111 17.14 -2.77 -5.63
CA ILE A 111 15.75 -3.04 -5.91
C ILE A 111 14.96 -1.73 -5.93
N GLN A 112 15.22 -0.84 -4.97
CA GLN A 112 14.55 0.44 -4.92
C GLN A 112 14.78 1.24 -6.22
N GLU A 113 16.01 1.23 -6.70
CA GLU A 113 16.35 1.94 -7.92
C GLU A 113 15.66 1.35 -9.14
N ALA A 114 15.62 0.03 -9.22
CA ALA A 114 14.95 -0.64 -10.32
C ALA A 114 13.47 -0.31 -10.36
N LEU A 115 12.82 -0.32 -9.20
CA LEU A 115 11.39 -0.03 -9.11
C LEU A 115 11.09 1.44 -9.39
N SER A 116 11.98 2.34 -8.96
CA SER A 116 11.79 3.76 -9.20
C SER A 116 11.89 4.12 -10.68
N GLN A 117 12.65 3.35 -11.44
CA GLN A 117 12.80 3.58 -12.86
C GLN A 117 11.69 2.97 -13.69
N ALA A 118 10.96 2.02 -13.11
CA ALA A 118 9.87 1.38 -13.83
C ALA A 118 8.67 2.32 -13.89
N SER A 119 8.05 2.39 -15.07
CA SER A 119 6.82 3.16 -15.18
C SER A 119 5.70 2.45 -14.45
N PRO A 120 4.79 3.21 -13.83
CA PRO A 120 3.60 2.58 -13.26
C PRO A 120 2.83 1.85 -14.34
N PRO A 121 2.14 0.81 -14.00
CA PRO A 121 1.42 0.01 -15.00
C PRO A 121 0.39 0.78 -15.80
N ARG A 122 0.09 1.99 -15.44
CA ARG A 122 -0.84 2.77 -16.22
C ARG A 122 -0.30 4.06 -16.58
N THR A 123 -0.31 4.18 -16.94
CA THR A 123 -0.03 5.14 -17.24
C THR A 123 0.04 5.97 -17.81
N LYS A 124 -0.16 6.33 -17.94
CA LYS A 124 -0.09 6.97 -18.27
C LYS A 124 0.55 7.83 -18.55
N ARG A 125 0.77 8.03 -18.99
CA ARG A 125 1.45 8.58 -19.15
C ARG A 125 2.23 9.00 -19.49
N LYS A 126 2.37 9.13 -19.83
CA LYS A 126 3.19 9.30 -20.04
C LYS A 126 4.09 9.52 -20.14
N SER A 127 4.22 9.73 -20.51
CA SER A 127 5.13 9.70 -20.56
C SER A 127 6.07 10.04 -20.59
N VAL A 128 6.04 10.35 -21.04
CA VAL A 128 6.93 10.37 -21.03
C VAL A 128 7.81 10.74 -20.87
N ASN A 129 7.85 11.14 -21.16
CA ASN A 129 8.60 11.18 -20.93
C ASN A 129 9.50 11.49 -20.71
N ARG A 130 9.56 11.72 -21.07
CA ARG A 130 10.26 11.66 -20.87
C ARG A 130 11.14 11.69 -20.81
N ILE A 131 11.18 12.01 -21.30
CA ILE A 131 11.78 11.71 -21.21
C ILE A 131 12.53 11.96 -20.93
N ALA A 132 12.68 12.24 -21.13
CA ALA A 132 13.13 12.03 -20.76
C ALA A 132 13.86 12.34 -20.37
N HIS A 133 13.78 12.92 -20.45
CA HIS A 133 14.23 12.88 -20.01
C HIS A 133 15.05 12.95 -19.72
N LYS A 134 15.24 13.02 -20.14
CA LYS A 134 15.66 12.64 -19.98
C LYS A 134 16.32 12.67 -19.80
N THR A 135 16.42 13.09 -20.35
CA THR A 135 16.61 12.73 -20.27
C THR A 135 17.27 12.89 -19.95
N SER A 136 17.44 13.16 -20.21
CA SER A 136 17.66 12.81 -19.92
C SER A 136 18.30 12.90 -19.54
N ARG A 137 18.49 13.17 -19.73
CA ARG A 137 18.68 12.72 -19.33
C ARG A 137 19.40 12.32 -19.00
N SER A 138 19.51 12.48 -19.39
CA SER A 138 19.71 11.71 -19.16
C SER A 138 20.21 11.44 -18.81
N PRO A 139 20.42 11.52 -19.08
CA PRO A 139 20.52 10.92 -18.79
C PRO A 139 20.78 10.70 -18.36
N ARG A 140 20.84 10.87 -18.59
CA ARG A 140 20.61 10.26 -18.19
C ARG A 140 20.91 9.92 -17.92
N THR A 141 20.94 10.33 -18.28
CA THR A 141 20.77 9.63 -18.04
C THR A 141 20.73 9.30 -17.72
#